data_8b5321e30c28d20fdb08cb2bc8d2024e
#
_entry.id   8b5321e30c28d20fdb08cb2bc8d2024e
#
_cell.length_a   1.000
_cell.length_b   1.000
_cell.length_c   1.000
_cell.angle_alpha   90.00
_cell.angle_beta   90.00
_cell.angle_gamma   90.00
#
_symmetry.space_group_name_H-M   'P 1'
#
loop_
_entity.id
_entity.type
_entity.pdbx_description
1 polymer ?
#
loop_
_entity_poly.entity_id
_entity_poly.type
_entity_poly.pdbx_seq_one_letter_code
_entity_poly.pdbx_strand_id
1 'polypeptide(L)'
;GFVYNDRFTFTAEELSAKLSIGEEQAAKILDLTRRGSASHSAWLTFMACRLQLARDLLTDDGVIFISIDDNEQANLKLLCDSIFGEENYVSNIVWKGKGGGADNKYLMQSFEFVLMCAKNKDSFVIGEEKKENEVFPKFDEVKKRKYKTQLARKWGANSKRSDRPNLYFSVTAPDGREVFPMLSATEEGCWRWGQKKMNEEIRNGNVEFVLNENEEWVVYQKIYEPLEGEYNTRKYSNILEDVGNTAQGTKEVKELFGGNKLFDFPKPVSLIFRLVQIAALKDDDIIIDFFSGSATTAQAVMQLNAEDGGSRRYIMVQLPEETPENSEARWAGYNTIDQIGQERIRRATAKIKAETGADIDYGFKHYTLAEPDANTLDQLENFDPNAIFADETVLEKFGKSTILETWLVRDGYGFGASANEVKLDNYTAYHYDKHLYLIDVEFTEKDLAKLIDRYNADAAFCPENIVIFGYSFTFTQTEMLRKNTIVLRDGDKNLKINIDVRY
;
A
#
# COMPACT_ATOMS: atom_id res chain seq x y z
N GLY A 1 -18.19 -7.34 18.39
CA GLY A 1 -17.45 -6.13 18.59
C GLY A 1 -16.09 -6.26 17.95
N PHE A 2 -15.71 -5.30 17.13
CA PHE A 2 -14.37 -5.19 16.59
C PHE A 2 -13.39 -4.82 17.70
N VAL A 3 -12.11 -5.07 17.49
CA VAL A 3 -11.02 -4.67 18.39
C VAL A 3 -10.98 -3.15 18.54
N TYR A 4 -11.37 -2.41 17.50
CA TYR A 4 -11.58 -0.97 17.57
C TYR A 4 -12.89 -0.66 18.32
N ASN A 5 -12.77 0.20 19.33
CA ASN A 5 -13.94 0.66 20.08
C ASN A 5 -14.76 1.64 19.20
N ASP A 6 -15.65 1.11 18.37
CA ASP A 6 -16.53 1.89 17.51
C ASP A 6 -17.59 2.71 18.30
N ARG A 7 -17.59 2.61 19.61
CA ARG A 7 -18.40 3.45 20.49
C ARG A 7 -17.62 4.73 20.77
N PHE A 8 -17.83 5.73 19.94
CA PHE A 8 -17.33 7.08 20.17
C PHE A 8 -18.01 7.68 21.43
N THR A 9 -17.47 7.38 22.61
CA THR A 9 -17.93 7.89 23.91
C THR A 9 -17.10 9.06 24.38
N PHE A 10 -16.61 9.88 23.45
CA PHE A 10 -15.84 11.08 23.79
C PHE A 10 -16.73 12.16 24.39
N THR A 11 -16.17 12.96 25.32
CA THR A 11 -16.69 14.27 25.66
C THR A 11 -16.39 15.26 24.54
N ALA A 12 -17.05 16.43 24.53
CA ALA A 12 -16.77 17.48 23.56
C ALA A 12 -15.31 17.99 23.69
N GLU A 13 -14.82 18.09 24.93
CA GLU A 13 -13.42 18.45 25.23
C GLU A 13 -12.43 17.42 24.68
N GLU A 14 -12.65 16.13 24.94
CA GLU A 14 -11.77 15.05 24.44
C GLU A 14 -11.75 15.00 22.92
N LEU A 15 -12.91 15.18 22.27
CA LEU A 15 -13.00 15.17 20.82
C LEU A 15 -12.37 16.42 20.20
N SER A 16 -12.55 17.57 20.83
CA SER A 16 -11.93 18.84 20.48
C SER A 16 -10.40 18.73 20.49
N ALA A 17 -9.85 18.21 21.57
CA ALA A 17 -8.40 18.00 21.71
C ALA A 17 -7.86 17.00 20.66
N LYS A 18 -8.55 15.86 20.45
CA LYS A 18 -8.10 14.81 19.51
C LYS A 18 -8.15 15.23 18.04
N LEU A 19 -9.11 16.07 17.66
CA LEU A 19 -9.30 16.50 16.27
C LEU A 19 -8.72 17.89 15.99
N SER A 20 -8.17 18.57 17.02
CA SER A 20 -7.71 19.96 16.92
C SER A 20 -8.79 20.89 16.35
N ILE A 21 -10.04 20.75 16.80
CA ILE A 21 -11.21 21.54 16.39
C ILE A 21 -11.81 22.24 17.60
N GLY A 22 -12.59 23.32 17.39
CA GLY A 22 -13.27 24.01 18.49
C GLY A 22 -14.30 23.12 19.21
N GLU A 23 -14.49 23.30 20.53
CA GLU A 23 -15.46 22.52 21.33
C GLU A 23 -16.90 22.56 20.78
N GLU A 24 -17.32 23.70 20.21
CA GLU A 24 -18.63 23.82 19.57
C GLU A 24 -18.77 22.89 18.35
N GLN A 25 -17.71 22.74 17.61
CA GLN A 25 -17.66 21.84 16.44
C GLN A 25 -17.60 20.37 16.89
N ALA A 26 -16.82 20.08 17.94
CA ALA A 26 -16.79 18.77 18.58
C ALA A 26 -18.16 18.39 19.16
N ALA A 27 -18.87 19.32 19.82
CA ALA A 27 -20.21 19.11 20.36
C ALA A 27 -21.23 18.84 19.25
N LYS A 28 -21.15 19.54 18.11
CA LYS A 28 -22.00 19.27 16.93
C LYS A 28 -21.77 17.87 16.36
N ILE A 29 -20.52 17.43 16.26
CA ILE A 29 -20.18 16.07 15.83
C ILE A 29 -20.76 15.05 16.81
N LEU A 30 -20.61 15.25 18.12
CA LEU A 30 -21.17 14.36 19.14
C LEU A 30 -22.70 14.34 19.15
N ASP A 31 -23.38 15.45 18.90
CA ASP A 31 -24.84 15.47 18.78
C ASP A 31 -25.32 14.67 17.56
N LEU A 32 -24.59 14.76 16.47
CA LEU A 32 -24.81 13.88 15.30
C LEU A 32 -24.60 12.40 15.65
N THR A 33 -23.67 12.04 16.53
CA THR A 33 -23.39 10.65 16.92
C THR A 33 -24.37 10.05 17.92
N ARG A 34 -25.15 10.86 18.63
CA ARG A 34 -26.12 10.38 19.65
C ARG A 34 -27.45 9.87 19.08
N ARG A 35 -27.74 10.13 17.83
CA ARG A 35 -28.98 9.69 17.15
C ARG A 35 -28.68 8.42 16.37
N GLY A 36 -29.47 7.38 16.42
CA GLY A 36 -29.20 6.04 15.90
C GLY A 36 -28.69 5.89 14.43
N SER A 37 -28.92 6.89 13.56
CA SER A 37 -28.27 7.02 12.25
C SER A 37 -26.90 7.70 12.33
N ALA A 38 -26.45 8.09 13.48
CA ALA A 38 -25.31 8.93 13.74
C ALA A 38 -24.00 8.15 13.85
N SER A 39 -24.05 6.83 14.09
CA SER A 39 -22.85 6.00 14.08
C SER A 39 -22.22 5.94 12.69
N HIS A 40 -23.02 5.84 11.62
CA HIS A 40 -22.57 5.90 10.23
C HIS A 40 -21.91 7.23 9.90
N SER A 41 -22.51 8.35 10.34
CA SER A 41 -21.95 9.69 10.08
C SER A 41 -20.60 9.91 10.79
N ALA A 42 -20.48 9.45 12.04
CA ALA A 42 -19.23 9.55 12.80
C ALA A 42 -18.13 8.69 12.15
N TRP A 43 -18.45 7.46 11.75
CA TRP A 43 -17.55 6.59 11.06
C TRP A 43 -17.12 7.17 9.72
N LEU A 44 -18.04 7.73 8.93
CA LEU A 44 -17.75 8.40 7.67
C LEU A 44 -16.83 9.61 7.86
N THR A 45 -17.06 10.43 8.88
CA THR A 45 -16.20 11.57 9.20
C THR A 45 -14.79 11.11 9.57
N PHE A 46 -14.68 10.07 10.39
CA PHE A 46 -13.41 9.46 10.76
C PHE A 46 -12.66 8.91 9.54
N MET A 47 -13.35 8.26 8.61
CA MET A 47 -12.76 7.67 7.42
C MET A 47 -12.42 8.72 6.36
N ALA A 48 -13.22 9.77 6.20
CA ALA A 48 -13.05 10.78 5.15
C ALA A 48 -11.65 11.43 5.17
N CYS A 49 -11.21 11.91 6.34
CA CYS A 49 -9.89 12.53 6.49
C CYS A 49 -8.76 11.56 6.13
N ARG A 50 -8.88 10.29 6.54
CA ARG A 50 -7.86 9.25 6.29
C ARG A 50 -7.80 8.85 4.83
N LEU A 51 -8.95 8.70 4.19
CA LEU A 51 -9.03 8.36 2.77
C LEU A 51 -8.54 9.49 1.88
N GLN A 52 -8.77 10.74 2.28
CA GLN A 52 -8.23 11.90 1.56
C GLN A 52 -6.70 11.93 1.61
N LEU A 53 -6.11 11.75 2.80
CA LEU A 53 -4.66 11.61 2.95
C LEU A 53 -4.12 10.40 2.18
N ALA A 54 -4.80 9.25 2.24
CA ALA A 54 -4.40 8.06 1.51
C ALA A 54 -4.38 8.30 0.00
N ARG A 55 -5.39 9.01 -0.55
CA ARG A 55 -5.40 9.40 -1.98
C ARG A 55 -4.19 10.25 -2.35
N ASP A 56 -3.82 11.20 -1.51
CA ASP A 56 -2.68 12.09 -1.77
C ASP A 56 -1.35 11.35 -1.74
N LEU A 57 -1.23 10.30 -0.91
CA LEU A 57 -0.05 9.44 -0.82
C LEU A 57 0.11 8.48 -1.99
N LEU A 58 -0.98 8.13 -2.69
CA LEU A 58 -0.92 7.22 -3.84
C LEU A 58 -0.18 7.86 -5.01
N THR A 59 0.63 7.05 -5.71
CA THR A 59 1.13 7.36 -7.06
C THR A 59 -0.03 7.40 -8.06
N ASP A 60 0.17 7.98 -9.25
CA ASP A 60 -0.90 8.07 -10.25
C ASP A 60 -1.40 6.70 -10.73
N ASP A 61 -0.54 5.68 -10.73
CA ASP A 61 -0.87 4.29 -11.01
C ASP A 61 -1.25 3.48 -9.74
N GLY A 62 -1.30 4.14 -8.59
CA GLY A 62 -1.57 3.52 -7.29
C GLY A 62 -3.03 3.12 -7.09
N VAL A 63 -3.24 2.13 -6.22
CA VAL A 63 -4.55 1.55 -5.90
C VAL A 63 -4.71 1.39 -4.39
N ILE A 64 -5.93 1.54 -3.90
CA ILE A 64 -6.32 1.27 -2.51
C ILE A 64 -7.31 0.11 -2.45
N PHE A 65 -7.10 -0.77 -1.46
CA PHE A 65 -8.02 -1.84 -1.10
C PHE A 65 -8.54 -1.59 0.32
N ILE A 66 -9.84 -1.63 0.51
CA ILE A 66 -10.46 -1.35 1.81
C ILE A 66 -11.38 -2.51 2.18
N SER A 67 -10.94 -3.33 3.14
CA SER A 67 -11.78 -4.39 3.69
C SER A 67 -12.90 -3.81 4.54
N ILE A 68 -14.13 -4.23 4.29
CA ILE A 68 -15.32 -3.71 4.95
C ILE A 68 -16.38 -4.79 5.05
N ASP A 69 -17.19 -4.74 6.10
CA ASP A 69 -18.34 -5.60 6.22
C ASP A 69 -19.61 -4.97 5.60
N ASP A 70 -20.72 -5.69 5.68
CA ASP A 70 -22.00 -5.29 5.10
C ASP A 70 -22.61 -4.04 5.75
N ASN A 71 -22.19 -3.69 6.98
CA ASN A 71 -22.77 -2.56 7.71
C ASN A 71 -22.42 -1.22 7.07
N GLU A 72 -21.19 -1.07 6.56
CA GLU A 72 -20.68 0.20 6.04
C GLU A 72 -20.26 0.17 4.57
N GLN A 73 -20.41 -0.97 3.87
CA GLN A 73 -19.97 -1.12 2.49
C GLN A 73 -20.57 -0.07 1.55
N ALA A 74 -21.89 0.14 1.64
CA ALA A 74 -22.58 1.12 0.78
C ALA A 74 -22.15 2.56 1.07
N ASN A 75 -21.99 2.91 2.34
CA ASN A 75 -21.55 4.23 2.78
C ASN A 75 -20.11 4.49 2.37
N LEU A 76 -19.24 3.49 2.53
CA LEU A 76 -17.84 3.56 2.09
C LEU A 76 -17.73 3.74 0.57
N LYS A 77 -18.56 3.06 -0.21
CA LYS A 77 -18.58 3.22 -1.68
C LYS A 77 -18.88 4.66 -2.07
N LEU A 78 -19.92 5.27 -1.48
CA LEU A 78 -20.28 6.67 -1.74
C LEU A 78 -19.18 7.64 -1.30
N LEU A 79 -18.53 7.38 -0.18
CA LEU A 79 -17.40 8.17 0.30
C LEU A 79 -16.21 8.08 -0.65
N CYS A 80 -15.88 6.87 -1.11
CA CYS A 80 -14.80 6.66 -2.09
C CYS A 80 -15.10 7.35 -3.42
N ASP A 81 -16.34 7.32 -3.91
CA ASP A 81 -16.75 8.04 -5.11
C ASP A 81 -16.54 9.56 -4.96
N SER A 82 -16.86 10.11 -3.78
CA SER A 82 -16.64 11.52 -3.49
C SER A 82 -15.16 11.92 -3.42
N ILE A 83 -14.29 11.03 -2.94
CA ILE A 83 -12.87 11.31 -2.72
C ILE A 83 -12.02 10.98 -3.95
N PHE A 84 -12.21 9.80 -4.54
CA PHE A 84 -11.40 9.29 -5.65
C PHE A 84 -12.01 9.63 -7.02
N GLY A 85 -13.32 9.87 -7.10
CA GLY A 85 -14.11 9.98 -8.32
C GLY A 85 -14.77 8.64 -8.70
N GLU A 86 -16.04 8.69 -9.19
CA GLU A 86 -16.79 7.50 -9.59
C GLU A 86 -16.08 6.74 -10.72
N GLU A 87 -15.40 7.43 -11.62
CA GLU A 87 -14.64 6.89 -12.73
C GLU A 87 -13.45 6.04 -12.26
N ASN A 88 -12.90 6.33 -11.10
CA ASN A 88 -11.74 5.64 -10.54
C ASN A 88 -12.11 4.43 -9.66
N TYR A 89 -13.39 4.18 -9.48
CA TYR A 89 -13.85 2.94 -8.87
C TYR A 89 -13.54 1.75 -9.80
N VAL A 90 -12.85 0.74 -9.25
CA VAL A 90 -12.43 -0.44 -10.01
C VAL A 90 -13.38 -1.60 -9.79
N SER A 91 -13.58 -2.02 -8.55
CA SER A 91 -14.41 -3.18 -8.23
C SER A 91 -14.80 -3.22 -6.75
N ASN A 92 -15.89 -3.93 -6.48
CA ASN A 92 -16.20 -4.48 -5.16
C ASN A 92 -15.91 -5.97 -5.19
N ILE A 93 -14.87 -6.38 -4.47
CA ILE A 93 -14.43 -7.76 -4.37
C ILE A 93 -15.19 -8.43 -3.24
N VAL A 94 -15.78 -9.58 -3.50
CA VAL A 94 -16.46 -10.41 -2.50
C VAL A 94 -15.49 -11.48 -2.02
N TRP A 95 -15.15 -11.45 -0.75
CA TRP A 95 -14.27 -12.43 -0.13
C TRP A 95 -15.06 -13.36 0.79
N LYS A 96 -14.94 -14.67 0.56
CA LYS A 96 -15.57 -15.71 1.41
C LYS A 96 -14.79 -15.84 2.73
N GLY A 97 -14.96 -14.84 3.58
CA GLY A 97 -14.18 -14.66 4.81
C GLY A 97 -14.61 -15.57 5.98
N LYS A 98 -15.78 -16.18 5.93
CA LYS A 98 -16.34 -16.99 7.02
C LYS A 98 -16.62 -18.41 6.56
N GLY A 99 -16.02 -19.39 7.22
CA GLY A 99 -16.13 -20.82 6.86
C GLY A 99 -17.40 -21.51 7.37
N GLY A 100 -18.15 -20.89 8.31
CA GLY A 100 -19.40 -21.38 8.85
C GLY A 100 -20.12 -20.21 9.49
N GLY A 101 -21.41 -20.08 9.23
CA GLY A 101 -22.20 -18.99 9.79
C GLY A 101 -22.51 -19.23 11.27
N ALA A 102 -22.49 -18.16 12.05
CA ALA A 102 -23.21 -18.14 13.30
C ALA A 102 -24.70 -18.39 13.02
N ASP A 103 -25.38 -19.05 13.93
CA ASP A 103 -26.84 -19.26 13.89
C ASP A 103 -27.53 -17.89 13.74
N ASN A 104 -27.88 -17.55 12.51
CA ASN A 104 -28.56 -16.30 12.20
C ASN A 104 -30.01 -16.63 11.88
N LYS A 105 -30.94 -15.86 12.46
CA LYS A 105 -32.37 -16.00 12.26
C LYS A 105 -32.81 -15.96 10.78
N TYR A 106 -32.03 -15.31 9.94
CA TYR A 106 -32.37 -15.09 8.52
C TYR A 106 -31.42 -15.80 7.57
N LEU A 107 -30.34 -15.14 7.17
CA LEU A 107 -29.35 -15.66 6.23
C LEU A 107 -27.96 -15.72 6.89
N MET A 108 -27.23 -16.76 6.58
CA MET A 108 -25.86 -16.92 7.01
C MET A 108 -24.96 -15.91 6.25
N GLN A 109 -24.30 -15.02 6.98
CA GLN A 109 -23.30 -14.13 6.40
C GLN A 109 -21.97 -14.87 6.28
N SER A 110 -21.57 -15.19 5.07
CA SER A 110 -20.35 -15.97 4.78
C SER A 110 -19.25 -15.17 4.08
N PHE A 111 -19.50 -13.91 3.76
CA PHE A 111 -18.55 -13.06 3.03
C PHE A 111 -18.36 -11.69 3.68
N GLU A 112 -17.29 -11.05 3.28
CA GLU A 112 -16.99 -9.65 3.51
C GLU A 112 -16.61 -9.02 2.16
N PHE A 113 -16.50 -7.70 2.12
CA PHE A 113 -16.15 -6.98 0.91
C PHE A 113 -14.73 -6.43 1.00
N VAL A 114 -14.10 -6.26 -0.16
CA VAL A 114 -12.90 -5.42 -0.32
C VAL A 114 -13.18 -4.44 -1.45
N LEU A 115 -13.35 -3.17 -1.10
CA LEU A 115 -13.50 -2.08 -2.07
C LEU A 115 -12.15 -1.79 -2.71
N MET A 116 -12.15 -1.61 -4.03
CA MET A 116 -10.96 -1.31 -4.81
C MET A 116 -11.16 -0.02 -5.60
N CYS A 117 -10.33 0.99 -5.33
CA CYS A 117 -10.30 2.25 -6.05
C CYS A 117 -8.87 2.54 -6.52
N ALA A 118 -8.71 3.06 -7.73
CA ALA A 118 -7.43 3.57 -8.22
C ALA A 118 -7.33 5.08 -7.96
N LYS A 119 -6.13 5.65 -7.92
CA LYS A 119 -5.97 7.10 -7.97
C LYS A 119 -6.34 7.64 -9.34
N ASN A 120 -5.85 6.98 -10.39
CA ASN A 120 -6.25 7.22 -11.79
C ASN A 120 -6.38 5.85 -12.49
N LYS A 121 -7.61 5.46 -12.78
CA LYS A 121 -7.92 4.16 -13.39
C LYS A 121 -7.31 3.95 -14.77
N ASP A 122 -7.09 5.03 -15.52
CA ASP A 122 -6.49 4.95 -16.86
C ASP A 122 -4.98 4.68 -16.80
N SER A 123 -4.34 5.04 -15.68
CA SER A 123 -2.91 4.77 -15.42
C SER A 123 -2.68 3.44 -14.68
N PHE A 124 -3.70 2.92 -14.00
CA PHE A 124 -3.60 1.70 -13.21
C PHE A 124 -3.55 0.46 -14.10
N VAL A 125 -2.57 -0.41 -13.85
CA VAL A 125 -2.43 -1.70 -14.52
C VAL A 125 -2.84 -2.82 -13.57
N ILE A 126 -3.92 -3.52 -13.92
CA ILE A 126 -4.38 -4.66 -13.12
C ILE A 126 -3.58 -5.92 -13.44
N GLY A 127 -3.20 -6.66 -12.43
CA GLY A 127 -2.54 -7.95 -12.56
C GLY A 127 -3.39 -9.00 -13.25
N GLU A 128 -2.72 -10.04 -13.71
CA GLU A 128 -3.36 -11.20 -14.34
C GLU A 128 -2.90 -12.49 -13.68
N GLU A 129 -3.84 -13.40 -13.50
CA GLU A 129 -3.59 -14.71 -12.93
C GLU A 129 -3.07 -15.67 -14.00
N LYS A 130 -2.04 -16.43 -13.69
CA LYS A 130 -1.56 -17.51 -14.55
C LYS A 130 -2.61 -18.60 -14.63
N LYS A 131 -2.87 -19.09 -15.84
CA LYS A 131 -3.74 -20.27 -16.04
C LYS A 131 -2.94 -21.52 -15.78
N GLU A 132 -3.18 -22.12 -14.63
CA GLU A 132 -2.62 -23.41 -14.30
C GLU A 132 -3.41 -24.56 -14.93
N ASN A 133 -2.75 -25.72 -15.14
CA ASN A 133 -3.37 -26.97 -15.58
C ASN A 133 -4.13 -26.89 -16.92
N GLU A 134 -3.73 -25.99 -17.83
CA GLU A 134 -4.30 -25.99 -19.18
C GLU A 134 -3.89 -27.24 -19.95
N VAL A 135 -4.87 -27.95 -20.53
CA VAL A 135 -4.62 -29.13 -21.32
C VAL A 135 -4.62 -28.76 -22.81
N PHE A 136 -3.57 -29.19 -23.51
CA PHE A 136 -3.37 -29.00 -24.95
C PHE A 136 -3.37 -30.38 -25.65
N PRO A 137 -4.56 -30.91 -25.99
CA PRO A 137 -4.71 -32.31 -26.41
C PRO A 137 -4.29 -32.60 -27.86
N LYS A 138 -4.10 -31.55 -28.67
CA LYS A 138 -3.75 -31.66 -30.09
C LYS A 138 -2.30 -31.28 -30.33
N PHE A 139 -1.69 -31.81 -31.39
CA PHE A 139 -0.34 -31.46 -31.80
C PHE A 139 -0.30 -30.96 -33.23
N ASP A 140 0.38 -29.84 -33.46
CA ASP A 140 0.57 -29.24 -34.77
C ASP A 140 1.91 -29.68 -35.34
N GLU A 141 1.87 -30.53 -36.38
CA GLU A 141 3.07 -31.09 -37.00
C GLU A 141 3.94 -30.04 -37.70
N VAL A 142 3.35 -28.95 -38.16
CA VAL A 142 4.07 -27.88 -38.87
C VAL A 142 4.82 -27.02 -37.86
N LYS A 143 4.15 -26.59 -36.81
CA LYS A 143 4.72 -25.73 -35.78
C LYS A 143 5.44 -26.51 -34.66
N LYS A 144 5.32 -27.81 -34.63
CA LYS A 144 5.91 -28.70 -33.60
C LYS A 144 5.50 -28.30 -32.17
N ARG A 145 4.22 -27.90 -31.99
CA ARG A 145 3.69 -27.41 -30.71
C ARG A 145 2.34 -28.08 -30.42
N LYS A 146 2.09 -28.32 -29.13
CA LYS A 146 0.76 -28.71 -28.67
C LYS A 146 -0.20 -27.51 -28.71
N TYR A 147 -1.48 -27.79 -28.92
CA TYR A 147 -2.52 -26.78 -28.94
C TYR A 147 -3.87 -27.31 -28.48
N LYS A 148 -4.76 -26.43 -28.15
CA LYS A 148 -6.19 -26.64 -27.98
C LYS A 148 -6.99 -25.77 -28.93
N THR A 149 -8.23 -26.14 -29.18
CA THR A 149 -9.11 -25.40 -30.07
C THR A 149 -10.16 -24.59 -29.32
N GLN A 150 -10.48 -23.45 -29.83
CA GLN A 150 -11.58 -22.60 -29.39
C GLN A 150 -12.40 -22.15 -30.61
N LEU A 151 -13.74 -22.14 -30.50
CA LEU A 151 -14.59 -21.64 -31.59
C LEU A 151 -14.16 -20.25 -32.04
N ALA A 152 -13.91 -20.08 -33.33
CA ALA A 152 -13.55 -18.79 -33.93
C ALA A 152 -14.73 -17.82 -34.00
N ARG A 153 -15.97 -18.33 -33.97
CA ARG A 153 -17.17 -17.50 -33.80
C ARG A 153 -17.36 -17.11 -32.32
N LYS A 154 -17.99 -15.98 -32.07
CA LYS A 154 -18.40 -15.60 -30.73
C LYS A 154 -19.55 -16.44 -30.21
N TRP A 155 -19.66 -16.53 -28.91
CA TRP A 155 -20.77 -17.14 -28.16
C TRP A 155 -21.09 -16.26 -26.92
N GLY A 156 -22.28 -16.39 -26.37
CA GLY A 156 -22.72 -15.58 -25.23
C GLY A 156 -23.15 -14.17 -25.63
N ALA A 157 -22.96 -13.20 -24.75
CA ALA A 157 -23.38 -11.81 -24.98
C ALA A 157 -22.68 -11.21 -26.21
N ASN A 158 -23.40 -10.38 -26.98
CA ASN A 158 -22.91 -9.70 -28.19
C ASN A 158 -22.34 -10.68 -29.25
N SER A 159 -22.97 -11.84 -29.41
CA SER A 159 -22.57 -12.87 -30.39
C SER A 159 -23.34 -12.83 -31.69
N LYS A 160 -24.44 -12.10 -31.76
CA LYS A 160 -25.28 -12.00 -32.92
C LYS A 160 -24.71 -10.99 -33.96
N ARG A 161 -25.05 -11.22 -35.22
CA ARG A 161 -24.73 -10.27 -36.29
C ARG A 161 -25.27 -8.86 -36.03
N SER A 162 -26.49 -8.75 -35.45
CA SER A 162 -27.09 -7.45 -35.08
C SER A 162 -26.21 -6.64 -34.11
N ASP A 163 -25.49 -7.32 -33.21
CA ASP A 163 -24.64 -6.67 -32.20
C ASP A 163 -23.34 -6.16 -32.84
N ARG A 164 -22.81 -6.90 -33.83
CA ARG A 164 -21.52 -6.62 -34.48
C ARG A 164 -21.53 -6.94 -35.97
N PRO A 165 -22.23 -6.18 -36.78
CA PRO A 165 -22.43 -6.48 -38.20
C PRO A 165 -21.12 -6.55 -39.00
N ASN A 166 -20.11 -5.76 -38.63
CA ASN A 166 -18.78 -5.78 -39.27
C ASN A 166 -17.97 -7.06 -39.04
N LEU A 167 -18.41 -7.94 -38.15
CA LEU A 167 -17.79 -9.22 -37.86
C LEU A 167 -18.55 -10.41 -38.47
N TYR A 168 -19.53 -10.13 -39.35
CA TYR A 168 -20.23 -11.12 -40.15
C TYR A 168 -19.73 -11.06 -41.61
N PHE A 169 -18.93 -12.02 -41.98
CA PHE A 169 -18.36 -12.21 -43.32
C PHE A 169 -18.05 -13.70 -43.54
N SER A 170 -17.85 -14.10 -44.76
CA SER A 170 -17.45 -15.49 -45.08
C SER A 170 -15.96 -15.70 -44.95
N VAL A 171 -15.59 -16.94 -44.64
CA VAL A 171 -14.23 -17.47 -44.78
C VAL A 171 -14.25 -18.70 -45.63
N THR A 172 -13.25 -18.90 -46.49
CA THR A 172 -13.20 -20.00 -47.42
C THR A 172 -12.61 -21.26 -46.76
N ALA A 173 -13.36 -22.32 -46.73
CA ALA A 173 -12.90 -23.64 -46.20
C ALA A 173 -11.90 -24.31 -47.13
N PRO A 174 -11.21 -25.38 -46.73
CA PRO A 174 -10.24 -26.09 -47.57
C PRO A 174 -10.79 -26.69 -48.84
N ASP A 175 -12.08 -26.96 -48.91
CA ASP A 175 -12.77 -27.49 -50.08
C ASP A 175 -13.41 -26.41 -51.01
N GLY A 176 -13.17 -25.13 -50.67
CA GLY A 176 -13.68 -23.97 -51.41
C GLY A 176 -15.06 -23.48 -50.98
N ARG A 177 -15.73 -24.13 -50.04
CA ARG A 177 -17.02 -23.67 -49.49
C ARG A 177 -16.84 -22.41 -48.63
N GLU A 178 -17.82 -21.52 -48.75
CA GLU A 178 -17.90 -20.31 -47.89
C GLU A 178 -18.55 -20.65 -46.54
N VAL A 179 -17.91 -20.29 -45.47
CA VAL A 179 -18.35 -20.56 -44.08
C VAL A 179 -18.65 -19.24 -43.38
N PHE A 180 -19.87 -19.12 -42.83
CA PHE A 180 -20.31 -17.97 -42.04
C PHE A 180 -20.39 -18.31 -40.54
N PRO A 181 -20.31 -17.32 -39.65
CA PRO A 181 -20.35 -17.57 -38.21
C PRO A 181 -21.80 -17.78 -37.72
N MET A 182 -22.42 -18.89 -38.08
CA MET A 182 -23.79 -19.18 -37.70
C MET A 182 -23.87 -19.65 -36.24
N LEU A 183 -24.85 -19.14 -35.48
CA LEU A 183 -25.18 -19.59 -34.13
C LEU A 183 -26.09 -20.84 -34.15
N SER A 184 -27.01 -20.87 -35.10
CA SER A 184 -27.86 -22.01 -35.40
C SER A 184 -28.15 -22.03 -36.94
N ALA A 185 -28.95 -22.98 -37.41
CA ALA A 185 -29.33 -23.06 -38.82
C ALA A 185 -30.01 -21.77 -39.36
N THR A 186 -30.61 -20.98 -38.48
CA THR A 186 -31.38 -19.78 -38.84
C THR A 186 -30.87 -18.49 -38.20
N GLU A 187 -29.92 -18.59 -37.27
CA GLU A 187 -29.44 -17.45 -36.49
C GLU A 187 -28.02 -17.09 -36.88
N GLU A 188 -27.84 -15.86 -37.39
CA GLU A 188 -26.54 -15.33 -37.79
C GLU A 188 -25.75 -14.82 -36.54
N GLY A 189 -24.52 -15.23 -36.44
CA GLY A 189 -23.58 -14.82 -35.41
C GLY A 189 -22.54 -13.82 -35.89
N CYS A 190 -21.41 -13.77 -35.20
CA CYS A 190 -20.24 -12.99 -35.60
C CYS A 190 -18.94 -13.69 -35.27
N TRP A 191 -17.87 -13.40 -36.00
CA TRP A 191 -16.54 -13.88 -35.69
C TRP A 191 -15.94 -13.16 -34.47
N ARG A 192 -14.90 -13.71 -33.88
CA ARG A 192 -14.11 -13.07 -32.83
C ARG A 192 -13.19 -11.99 -33.37
N TRP A 193 -12.78 -12.13 -34.64
CA TRP A 193 -11.81 -11.26 -35.30
C TRP A 193 -12.45 -10.56 -36.53
N GLY A 194 -11.91 -9.39 -36.84
CA GLY A 194 -12.23 -8.76 -38.13
C GLY A 194 -11.59 -9.51 -39.27
N GLN A 195 -12.12 -9.28 -40.48
CA GLN A 195 -11.76 -10.02 -41.71
C GLN A 195 -10.23 -10.02 -41.98
N LYS A 196 -9.58 -8.86 -41.81
CA LYS A 196 -8.11 -8.76 -42.02
C LYS A 196 -7.35 -9.75 -41.13
N LYS A 197 -7.65 -9.72 -39.79
CA LYS A 197 -7.01 -10.61 -38.82
C LYS A 197 -7.38 -12.08 -39.07
N MET A 198 -8.64 -12.37 -39.38
CA MET A 198 -9.07 -13.74 -39.70
C MET A 198 -8.26 -14.32 -40.85
N ASN A 199 -8.12 -13.56 -41.95
CA ASN A 199 -7.36 -13.99 -43.12
C ASN A 199 -5.84 -14.16 -42.81
N GLU A 200 -5.30 -13.36 -41.91
CA GLU A 200 -3.92 -13.48 -41.44
C GLU A 200 -3.75 -14.76 -40.62
N GLU A 201 -4.63 -15.02 -39.67
CA GLU A 201 -4.58 -16.22 -38.80
C GLU A 201 -4.79 -17.52 -39.59
N ILE A 202 -5.62 -17.49 -40.64
CA ILE A 202 -5.77 -18.63 -41.59
C ILE A 202 -4.44 -18.86 -42.31
N ARG A 203 -3.84 -17.82 -42.89
CA ARG A 203 -2.53 -17.93 -43.58
C ARG A 203 -1.42 -18.43 -42.68
N ASN A 204 -1.42 -18.00 -41.43
CA ASN A 204 -0.43 -18.40 -40.44
C ASN A 204 -0.67 -19.80 -39.86
N GLY A 205 -1.72 -20.52 -40.31
CA GLY A 205 -2.06 -21.85 -39.84
C GLY A 205 -2.59 -21.91 -38.40
N ASN A 206 -3.07 -20.76 -37.86
CA ASN A 206 -3.64 -20.63 -36.53
C ASN A 206 -5.15 -20.91 -36.47
N VAL A 207 -5.73 -21.30 -37.60
CA VAL A 207 -7.13 -21.67 -37.73
C VAL A 207 -7.23 -23.10 -38.15
N GLU A 208 -8.17 -23.84 -37.56
CA GLU A 208 -8.50 -25.23 -37.88
C GLU A 208 -9.94 -25.29 -38.36
N PHE A 209 -10.14 -25.91 -39.51
CA PHE A 209 -11.45 -26.23 -40.07
C PHE A 209 -11.80 -27.68 -39.76
N VAL A 210 -12.93 -27.93 -39.14
CA VAL A 210 -13.40 -29.28 -38.77
C VAL A 210 -14.82 -29.50 -39.29
N LEU A 211 -15.05 -30.60 -39.97
CA LEU A 211 -16.42 -31.00 -40.35
C LEU A 211 -17.16 -31.51 -39.11
N ASN A 212 -18.37 -30.98 -38.88
CA ASN A 212 -19.27 -31.55 -37.86
C ASN A 212 -20.00 -32.80 -38.37
N GLU A 213 -20.84 -33.39 -37.55
CA GLU A 213 -21.63 -34.59 -37.90
C GLU A 213 -22.61 -34.33 -39.07
N ASN A 214 -22.95 -33.09 -39.37
CA ASN A 214 -23.81 -32.69 -40.46
C ASN A 214 -23.03 -32.32 -41.75
N GLU A 215 -21.76 -32.63 -41.83
CA GLU A 215 -20.85 -32.27 -42.94
C GLU A 215 -20.74 -30.71 -43.16
N GLU A 216 -20.93 -29.90 -42.09
CA GLU A 216 -20.73 -28.49 -42.11
C GLU A 216 -19.39 -28.10 -41.54
N TRP A 217 -18.70 -27.16 -42.13
CA TRP A 217 -17.45 -26.61 -41.62
C TRP A 217 -17.62 -25.78 -40.37
N VAL A 218 -16.94 -26.13 -39.31
CA VAL A 218 -16.79 -25.36 -38.08
C VAL A 218 -15.38 -24.83 -37.99
N VAL A 219 -15.26 -23.54 -37.72
CA VAL A 219 -13.96 -22.84 -37.69
C VAL A 219 -13.51 -22.66 -36.24
N TYR A 220 -12.31 -23.12 -35.96
CA TYR A 220 -11.67 -23.04 -34.64
C TYR A 220 -10.37 -22.24 -34.71
N GLN A 221 -10.12 -21.44 -33.65
CA GLN A 221 -8.82 -20.88 -33.37
C GLN A 221 -7.94 -21.93 -32.70
N LYS A 222 -6.68 -22.08 -33.11
CA LYS A 222 -5.66 -22.81 -32.36
C LYS A 222 -5.05 -21.95 -31.30
N ILE A 223 -5.08 -22.40 -30.07
CA ILE A 223 -4.39 -21.78 -28.92
C ILE A 223 -3.25 -22.72 -28.56
N TYR A 224 -2.02 -22.27 -28.80
CA TYR A 224 -0.84 -23.08 -28.59
C TYR A 224 -0.42 -23.08 -27.11
N GLU A 225 0.18 -24.21 -26.69
CA GLU A 225 0.86 -24.30 -25.40
C GLU A 225 1.95 -23.22 -25.33
N PRO A 226 2.03 -22.44 -24.23
CA PRO A 226 3.08 -21.43 -24.06
C PRO A 226 4.48 -22.03 -24.21
N LEU A 227 5.44 -21.25 -24.65
CA LEU A 227 6.85 -21.65 -24.66
C LEU A 227 7.38 -21.73 -23.23
N GLU A 228 8.54 -22.35 -23.05
CA GLU A 228 9.19 -22.43 -21.76
C GLU A 228 9.44 -21.01 -21.20
N GLY A 229 8.97 -20.76 -19.98
CA GLY A 229 8.97 -19.42 -19.34
C GLY A 229 7.78 -18.51 -19.69
N GLU A 230 6.93 -18.88 -20.66
CA GLU A 230 5.70 -18.18 -20.98
C GLU A 230 4.49 -18.87 -20.34
N TYR A 231 3.40 -18.14 -20.13
CA TYR A 231 2.14 -18.68 -19.62
C TYR A 231 0.95 -17.88 -20.13
N ASN A 232 -0.17 -18.56 -20.30
CA ASN A 232 -1.43 -17.89 -20.56
C ASN A 232 -1.96 -17.26 -19.26
N THR A 233 -2.58 -16.09 -19.38
CA THR A 233 -3.16 -15.37 -18.24
C THR A 233 -4.67 -15.26 -18.37
N ARG A 234 -5.31 -14.93 -17.26
CA ARG A 234 -6.70 -14.48 -17.19
C ARG A 234 -6.83 -13.36 -16.19
N LYS A 235 -7.86 -12.55 -16.29
CA LYS A 235 -8.20 -11.57 -15.26
C LYS A 235 -8.59 -12.27 -13.98
N TYR A 236 -8.19 -11.72 -12.82
CA TYR A 236 -8.65 -12.19 -11.53
C TYR A 236 -10.18 -12.07 -11.42
N SER A 237 -10.79 -12.98 -10.69
CA SER A 237 -12.20 -12.88 -10.30
C SER A 237 -12.37 -11.83 -9.20
N ASN A 238 -13.48 -11.11 -9.22
CA ASN A 238 -13.89 -10.28 -8.09
C ASN A 238 -14.65 -11.08 -7.00
N ILE A 239 -14.72 -12.40 -7.12
CA ILE A 239 -15.17 -13.31 -6.08
C ILE A 239 -13.96 -14.15 -5.68
N LEU A 240 -13.51 -14.00 -4.43
CA LEU A 240 -12.37 -14.72 -3.88
C LEU A 240 -12.88 -15.85 -2.95
N GLU A 241 -12.94 -17.06 -3.50
CA GLU A 241 -13.30 -18.30 -2.77
C GLU A 241 -12.09 -19.20 -2.52
N ASP A 242 -11.02 -18.98 -3.25
CA ASP A 242 -9.79 -19.78 -3.27
C ASP A 242 -8.67 -19.26 -2.36
N VAL A 243 -8.95 -18.18 -1.64
CA VAL A 243 -8.05 -17.65 -0.59
C VAL A 243 -8.55 -18.05 0.80
N GLY A 244 -7.65 -18.06 1.78
CA GLY A 244 -7.98 -18.42 3.17
C GLY A 244 -9.10 -17.54 3.76
N ASN A 245 -9.78 -18.07 4.74
CA ASN A 245 -10.80 -17.37 5.52
C ASN A 245 -10.24 -16.86 6.86
N THR A 246 -11.06 -16.21 7.68
CA THR A 246 -10.68 -15.68 9.00
C THR A 246 -10.17 -16.76 9.96
N ALA A 247 -10.70 -18.01 9.87
CA ALA A 247 -10.21 -19.11 10.69
C ALA A 247 -8.77 -19.50 10.29
N GLN A 248 -8.45 -19.45 8.99
CA GLN A 248 -7.10 -19.65 8.52
C GLN A 248 -6.15 -18.54 9.03
N GLY A 249 -6.56 -17.28 8.98
CA GLY A 249 -5.76 -16.19 9.54
C GLY A 249 -5.48 -16.37 11.05
N THR A 250 -6.50 -16.82 11.81
CA THR A 250 -6.32 -17.15 13.23
C THR A 250 -5.35 -18.31 13.43
N LYS A 251 -5.39 -19.34 12.57
CA LYS A 251 -4.46 -20.46 12.61
C LYS A 251 -3.04 -20.01 12.32
N GLU A 252 -2.83 -19.17 11.33
CA GLU A 252 -1.52 -18.60 10.96
C GLU A 252 -0.89 -17.83 12.13
N VAL A 253 -1.67 -16.98 12.83
CA VAL A 253 -1.21 -16.28 14.03
C VAL A 253 -0.85 -17.27 15.13
N LYS A 254 -1.72 -18.25 15.42
CA LYS A 254 -1.45 -19.28 16.43
C LYS A 254 -0.17 -20.07 16.16
N GLU A 255 0.08 -20.43 14.90
CA GLU A 255 1.30 -21.16 14.52
C GLU A 255 2.56 -20.33 14.77
N LEU A 256 2.53 -19.02 14.44
CA LEU A 256 3.65 -18.13 14.72
C LEU A 256 3.89 -17.92 16.21
N PHE A 257 2.84 -17.94 17.03
CA PHE A 257 2.90 -17.65 18.46
C PHE A 257 2.79 -18.88 19.38
N GLY A 258 3.17 -20.06 18.86
CA GLY A 258 3.23 -21.29 19.67
C GLY A 258 1.90 -21.79 20.18
N GLY A 259 0.79 -21.54 19.45
CA GLY A 259 -0.56 -21.99 19.77
C GLY A 259 -1.46 -20.93 20.41
N ASN A 260 -0.92 -19.78 20.84
CA ASN A 260 -1.67 -18.73 21.53
C ASN A 260 -2.51 -17.89 20.53
N LYS A 261 -3.76 -17.56 20.92
CA LYS A 261 -4.64 -16.67 20.16
C LYS A 261 -4.44 -15.22 20.63
N LEU A 262 -3.46 -14.54 20.04
CA LEU A 262 -3.09 -13.19 20.48
C LEU A 262 -3.89 -12.07 19.81
N PHE A 263 -4.56 -12.35 18.71
CA PHE A 263 -5.34 -11.36 17.95
C PHE A 263 -6.66 -11.95 17.47
N ASP A 264 -7.73 -11.15 17.52
CA ASP A 264 -9.03 -11.54 17.06
C ASP A 264 -9.22 -11.21 15.57
N PHE A 265 -9.70 -12.19 14.81
CA PHE A 265 -10.06 -12.06 13.40
C PHE A 265 -8.97 -11.49 12.47
N PRO A 266 -7.72 -11.97 12.53
CA PRO A 266 -6.68 -11.54 11.60
C PRO A 266 -7.07 -11.96 10.18
N LYS A 267 -6.79 -11.11 9.20
CA LYS A 267 -6.94 -11.50 7.79
C LYS A 267 -5.88 -12.56 7.46
N PRO A 268 -6.20 -13.56 6.63
CA PRO A 268 -5.22 -14.55 6.20
C PRO A 268 -4.19 -13.93 5.25
N VAL A 269 -2.96 -14.41 5.31
CA VAL A 269 -1.87 -13.95 4.44
C VAL A 269 -2.21 -14.12 2.97
N SER A 270 -2.87 -15.22 2.60
CA SER A 270 -3.27 -15.51 1.22
C SER A 270 -4.25 -14.49 0.62
N LEU A 271 -5.10 -13.85 1.43
CA LEU A 271 -5.95 -12.76 0.96
C LEU A 271 -5.11 -11.55 0.57
N ILE A 272 -4.23 -11.09 1.47
CA ILE A 272 -3.38 -9.93 1.21
C ILE A 272 -2.47 -10.20 0.02
N PHE A 273 -1.89 -11.39 -0.05
CA PHE A 273 -1.06 -11.82 -1.17
C PHE A 273 -1.82 -11.72 -2.50
N ARG A 274 -3.07 -12.19 -2.55
CA ARG A 274 -3.94 -12.06 -3.73
C ARG A 274 -4.22 -10.61 -4.09
N LEU A 275 -4.48 -9.73 -3.12
CA LEU A 275 -4.70 -8.30 -3.39
C LEU A 275 -3.44 -7.63 -3.96
N VAL A 276 -2.27 -7.99 -3.45
CA VAL A 276 -0.97 -7.51 -3.97
C VAL A 276 -0.74 -7.99 -5.40
N GLN A 277 -1.08 -9.24 -5.72
CA GLN A 277 -1.04 -9.77 -7.10
C GLN A 277 -2.01 -9.03 -8.04
N ILE A 278 -3.22 -8.72 -7.59
CA ILE A 278 -4.20 -7.94 -8.34
C ILE A 278 -3.68 -6.51 -8.61
N ALA A 279 -2.96 -5.92 -7.66
CA ALA A 279 -2.34 -4.61 -7.80
C ALA A 279 -1.18 -4.58 -8.81
N ALA A 280 -0.67 -5.72 -9.23
CA ALA A 280 0.48 -5.85 -10.16
C ALA A 280 1.71 -5.03 -9.72
N LEU A 281 2.03 -5.09 -8.41
CA LEU A 281 3.11 -4.30 -7.83
C LEU A 281 4.45 -4.59 -8.50
N LYS A 282 5.20 -3.53 -8.76
CA LYS A 282 6.59 -3.58 -9.22
C LYS A 282 7.51 -4.02 -8.07
N ASP A 283 8.74 -4.35 -8.43
CA ASP A 283 9.71 -4.94 -7.50
C ASP A 283 10.15 -4.01 -6.37
N ASP A 284 9.96 -2.70 -6.49
CA ASP A 284 10.38 -1.66 -5.54
C ASP A 284 9.22 -0.80 -4.98
N ASP A 285 7.98 -1.18 -5.26
CA ASP A 285 6.79 -0.46 -4.79
C ASP A 285 6.68 -0.44 -3.26
N ILE A 286 5.96 0.57 -2.75
CA ILE A 286 5.69 0.75 -1.32
C ILE A 286 4.22 0.43 -1.04
N ILE A 287 4.00 -0.44 -0.07
CA ILE A 287 2.68 -0.81 0.43
C ILE A 287 2.47 -0.17 1.80
N ILE A 288 1.43 0.66 1.92
CA ILE A 288 1.04 1.22 3.21
C ILE A 288 -0.24 0.56 3.73
N ASP A 289 -0.22 0.11 4.98
CA ASP A 289 -1.39 -0.41 5.70
C ASP A 289 -1.58 0.41 6.98
N PHE A 290 -2.53 1.35 6.93
CA PHE A 290 -2.77 2.29 8.03
C PHE A 290 -3.87 1.83 9.01
N PHE A 291 -4.28 0.57 8.92
CA PHE A 291 -5.04 -0.17 9.92
C PHE A 291 -4.45 -1.55 10.10
N SER A 292 -3.13 -1.62 10.34
CA SER A 292 -2.34 -2.84 10.15
C SER A 292 -2.68 -3.99 11.12
N GLY A 293 -3.36 -3.71 12.23
CA GLY A 293 -3.79 -4.72 13.19
C GLY A 293 -2.64 -5.65 13.61
N SER A 294 -2.75 -6.91 13.22
CA SER A 294 -1.69 -7.91 13.49
C SER A 294 -0.56 -7.93 12.45
N ALA A 295 -0.43 -6.92 11.58
CA ALA A 295 0.62 -6.80 10.56
C ALA A 295 0.68 -7.96 9.54
N THR A 296 -0.49 -8.45 9.09
CA THR A 296 -0.58 -9.49 8.05
C THR A 296 0.05 -9.03 6.74
N THR A 297 -0.12 -7.75 6.39
CA THR A 297 0.39 -7.15 5.16
C THR A 297 1.92 -7.21 5.10
N ALA A 298 2.62 -6.92 6.20
CA ALA A 298 4.07 -7.03 6.25
C ALA A 298 4.56 -8.46 5.96
N GLN A 299 3.90 -9.47 6.55
CA GLN A 299 4.21 -10.87 6.27
C GLN A 299 3.98 -11.23 4.79
N ALA A 300 2.87 -10.80 4.19
CA ALA A 300 2.57 -11.07 2.79
C ALA A 300 3.61 -10.43 1.84
N VAL A 301 4.05 -9.21 2.12
CA VAL A 301 5.08 -8.52 1.31
C VAL A 301 6.43 -9.22 1.42
N MET A 302 6.85 -9.62 2.62
CA MET A 302 8.09 -10.38 2.80
C MET A 302 8.06 -11.74 2.08
N GLN A 303 6.91 -12.45 2.11
CA GLN A 303 6.75 -13.68 1.36
C GLN A 303 6.85 -13.47 -0.14
N LEU A 304 6.19 -12.43 -0.67
CA LEU A 304 6.27 -12.11 -2.10
C LEU A 304 7.71 -11.79 -2.52
N ASN A 305 8.42 -10.95 -1.76
CA ASN A 305 9.82 -10.65 -2.03
C ASN A 305 10.71 -11.92 -1.98
N ALA A 306 10.43 -12.84 -1.06
CA ALA A 306 11.15 -14.10 -0.98
C ALA A 306 10.86 -15.04 -2.17
N GLU A 307 9.65 -14.98 -2.77
CA GLU A 307 9.25 -15.80 -3.91
C GLU A 307 9.84 -15.30 -5.24
N ASP A 308 9.87 -13.99 -5.46
CA ASP A 308 10.24 -13.40 -6.75
C ASP A 308 11.54 -12.58 -6.74
N GLY A 309 12.17 -12.42 -5.57
CA GLY A 309 13.41 -11.64 -5.40
C GLY A 309 13.20 -10.13 -5.41
N GLY A 310 11.97 -9.65 -5.28
CA GLY A 310 11.62 -8.23 -5.23
C GLY A 310 12.14 -7.53 -3.96
N SER A 311 12.11 -6.21 -3.98
CA SER A 311 12.54 -5.32 -2.88
C SER A 311 11.42 -4.39 -2.41
N ARG A 312 10.17 -4.84 -2.52
CA ARG A 312 8.99 -4.07 -2.08
C ARG A 312 9.09 -3.76 -0.62
N ARG A 313 8.69 -2.56 -0.26
CA ARG A 313 8.71 -2.05 1.11
C ARG A 313 7.32 -1.95 1.68
N TYR A 314 7.20 -2.02 3.00
CA TYR A 314 5.93 -1.83 3.69
C TYR A 314 6.02 -0.76 4.77
N ILE A 315 4.91 -0.06 4.98
CA ILE A 315 4.70 0.89 6.08
C ILE A 315 3.43 0.47 6.81
N MET A 316 3.60 0.07 8.07
CA MET A 316 2.49 -0.37 8.93
C MET A 316 2.17 0.72 9.94
N VAL A 317 0.92 1.16 9.99
CA VAL A 317 0.46 2.14 10.99
C VAL A 317 -0.59 1.49 11.86
N GLN A 318 -0.39 1.50 13.18
CA GLN A 318 -1.31 0.95 14.16
C GLN A 318 -1.35 1.87 15.39
N LEU A 319 -2.54 2.17 15.85
CA LEU A 319 -2.73 2.82 17.14
C LEU A 319 -2.32 1.85 18.27
N PRO A 320 -1.66 2.34 19.33
CA PRO A 320 -1.23 1.52 20.46
C PRO A 320 -2.42 1.20 21.38
N GLU A 321 -3.50 0.63 20.83
CA GLU A 321 -4.68 0.24 21.61
C GLU A 321 -4.34 -0.88 22.58
N GLU A 322 -4.81 -0.72 23.80
CA GLU A 322 -4.55 -1.70 24.86
C GLU A 322 -5.23 -3.04 24.57
N THR A 323 -4.50 -4.11 24.78
CA THR A 323 -5.06 -5.46 24.75
C THR A 323 -5.93 -5.68 26.00
N PRO A 324 -7.08 -6.40 25.89
CA PRO A 324 -7.95 -6.65 27.03
C PRO A 324 -7.19 -7.35 28.18
N GLU A 325 -7.41 -6.94 29.42
CA GLU A 325 -6.71 -7.48 30.60
C GLU A 325 -6.83 -9.01 30.72
N ASN A 326 -7.98 -9.56 30.33
CA ASN A 326 -8.25 -10.99 30.38
C ASN A 326 -7.98 -11.71 29.03
N SER A 327 -7.06 -11.19 28.21
CA SER A 327 -6.71 -11.80 26.92
C SER A 327 -5.42 -12.61 27.00
N GLU A 328 -5.31 -13.63 26.16
CA GLU A 328 -4.06 -14.38 25.99
C GLU A 328 -2.89 -13.46 25.60
N ALA A 329 -3.17 -12.35 24.85
CA ALA A 329 -2.19 -11.37 24.48
C ALA A 329 -1.61 -10.65 25.70
N ARG A 330 -2.45 -10.18 26.62
CA ARG A 330 -2.01 -9.50 27.85
C ARG A 330 -1.21 -10.46 28.74
N TRP A 331 -1.66 -11.68 28.88
CA TRP A 331 -0.93 -12.71 29.67
C TRP A 331 0.41 -13.11 29.04
N ALA A 332 0.53 -13.01 27.73
CA ALA A 332 1.78 -13.23 27.00
C ALA A 332 2.73 -12.02 27.02
N GLY A 333 2.35 -10.91 27.68
CA GLY A 333 3.17 -9.71 27.85
C GLY A 333 3.00 -8.66 26.74
N TYR A 334 2.02 -8.81 25.85
CA TYR A 334 1.70 -7.80 24.84
C TYR A 334 0.61 -6.86 25.37
N ASN A 335 1.00 -5.66 25.73
CA ASN A 335 0.10 -4.69 26.34
C ASN A 335 -0.73 -3.93 25.30
N THR A 336 -0.24 -3.81 24.07
CA THR A 336 -0.87 -3.07 22.98
C THR A 336 -0.86 -3.89 21.68
N ILE A 337 -1.77 -3.54 20.76
CA ILE A 337 -1.96 -4.25 19.49
C ILE A 337 -0.72 -4.14 18.59
N ASP A 338 -0.09 -2.96 18.53
CA ASP A 338 1.12 -2.73 17.74
C ASP A 338 2.29 -3.66 18.17
N GLN A 339 2.41 -3.98 19.47
CA GLN A 339 3.41 -4.94 19.96
C GLN A 339 3.21 -6.34 19.39
N ILE A 340 1.94 -6.76 19.22
CA ILE A 340 1.62 -8.04 18.58
C ILE A 340 2.05 -8.01 17.11
N GLY A 341 1.76 -6.91 16.41
CA GLY A 341 2.15 -6.70 15.01
C GLY A 341 3.65 -6.75 14.80
N GLN A 342 4.41 -6.04 15.64
CA GLN A 342 5.88 -6.04 15.60
C GLN A 342 6.46 -7.45 15.82
N GLU A 343 5.95 -8.17 16.80
CA GLU A 343 6.42 -9.53 17.08
C GLU A 343 6.02 -10.50 15.97
N ARG A 344 4.84 -10.34 15.37
CA ARG A 344 4.47 -11.11 14.18
C ARG A 344 5.46 -10.91 13.05
N ILE A 345 5.88 -9.68 12.77
CA ILE A 345 6.88 -9.39 11.73
C ILE A 345 8.17 -10.16 12.03
N ARG A 346 8.70 -10.10 13.28
CA ARG A 346 9.93 -10.81 13.67
C ARG A 346 9.82 -12.32 13.48
N ARG A 347 8.71 -12.92 13.91
CA ARG A 347 8.47 -14.38 13.79
C ARG A 347 8.23 -14.82 12.35
N ALA A 348 7.48 -14.04 11.58
CA ALA A 348 7.30 -14.28 10.16
C ALA A 348 8.63 -14.21 9.40
N THR A 349 9.47 -13.22 9.70
CA THR A 349 10.84 -13.11 9.18
C THR A 349 11.65 -14.37 9.44
N ALA A 350 11.69 -14.84 10.70
CA ALA A 350 12.44 -16.04 11.05
C ALA A 350 11.93 -17.28 10.29
N LYS A 351 10.60 -17.41 10.17
CA LYS A 351 9.95 -18.51 9.45
C LYS A 351 10.27 -18.47 7.96
N ILE A 352 10.04 -17.33 7.29
CA ILE A 352 10.27 -17.17 5.84
C ILE A 352 11.75 -17.43 5.51
N LYS A 353 12.67 -16.86 6.30
CA LYS A 353 14.10 -17.07 6.12
C LYS A 353 14.50 -18.55 6.26
N ALA A 354 13.91 -19.26 7.21
CA ALA A 354 14.18 -20.69 7.41
C ALA A 354 13.60 -21.56 6.29
N GLU A 355 12.43 -21.21 5.76
CA GLU A 355 11.74 -21.98 4.73
C GLU A 355 12.28 -21.73 3.32
N THR A 356 12.69 -20.51 2.99
CA THR A 356 13.07 -20.11 1.62
C THR A 356 14.57 -19.93 1.45
N GLY A 357 15.30 -19.55 2.50
CA GLY A 357 16.71 -19.13 2.41
C GLY A 357 16.92 -17.87 1.56
N ALA A 358 15.87 -17.14 1.20
CA ALA A 358 15.93 -15.97 0.33
C ALA A 358 16.78 -14.85 0.96
N ASP A 359 17.56 -14.17 0.13
CA ASP A 359 18.37 -13.01 0.51
C ASP A 359 17.59 -11.72 0.19
N ILE A 360 16.71 -11.33 1.11
CA ILE A 360 15.89 -10.11 1.04
C ILE A 360 16.08 -9.27 2.29
N ASP A 361 15.66 -8.01 2.26
CA ASP A 361 15.58 -7.17 3.46
C ASP A 361 14.43 -7.66 4.37
N TYR A 362 14.78 -8.22 5.51
CA TYR A 362 13.86 -8.68 6.54
C TYR A 362 13.68 -7.67 7.68
N GLY A 363 14.41 -6.56 7.64
CA GLY A 363 14.42 -5.56 8.69
C GLY A 363 13.16 -4.67 8.68
N PHE A 364 12.89 -4.05 9.81
CA PHE A 364 11.98 -2.92 9.91
C PHE A 364 12.44 -1.95 10.99
N LYS A 365 12.10 -0.68 10.85
CA LYS A 365 12.26 0.33 11.89
C LYS A 365 10.92 0.55 12.58
N HIS A 366 10.96 0.72 13.90
CA HIS A 366 9.79 1.06 14.68
C HIS A 366 9.85 2.52 15.11
N TYR A 367 8.76 3.24 14.89
CA TYR A 367 8.60 4.62 15.28
C TYR A 367 7.36 4.78 16.15
N THR A 368 7.45 5.65 17.14
CA THR A 368 6.32 6.10 17.93
C THR A 368 6.13 7.58 17.69
N LEU A 369 4.90 7.99 17.35
CA LEU A 369 4.57 9.41 17.29
C LEU A 369 4.45 9.96 18.72
N ALA A 370 5.27 10.93 19.05
CA ALA A 370 5.16 11.67 20.30
C ALA A 370 4.26 12.91 20.06
N GLU A 371 3.14 12.99 20.76
CA GLU A 371 2.32 14.18 20.76
C GLU A 371 2.97 15.22 21.67
N PRO A 372 3.22 16.48 21.20
CA PRO A 372 3.62 17.56 22.09
C PRO A 372 2.47 17.84 23.05
N ASP A 373 2.78 18.02 24.34
CA ASP A 373 1.76 18.46 25.29
C ASP A 373 1.38 19.96 25.06
N ALA A 374 0.27 20.41 25.67
CA ALA A 374 -0.20 21.77 25.54
C ALA A 374 0.88 22.81 25.94
N ASN A 375 1.69 22.49 26.94
CA ASN A 375 2.77 23.34 27.40
C ASN A 375 3.87 23.53 26.34
N THR A 376 4.16 22.46 25.56
CA THR A 376 5.13 22.52 24.45
C THR A 376 4.57 23.34 23.29
N LEU A 377 3.27 23.21 22.97
CA LEU A 377 2.60 24.03 21.96
C LEU A 377 2.57 25.51 22.37
N ASP A 378 2.24 25.82 23.62
CA ASP A 378 2.27 27.20 24.16
C ASP A 378 3.67 27.82 24.09
N GLN A 379 4.73 27.05 24.34
CA GLN A 379 6.11 27.46 24.17
C GLN A 379 6.49 27.71 22.71
N LEU A 380 5.96 26.92 21.77
CA LEU A 380 6.14 27.14 20.33
C LEU A 380 5.44 28.41 19.85
N GLU A 381 4.22 28.70 20.32
CA GLU A 381 3.45 29.90 19.98
C GLU A 381 4.06 31.19 20.57
N ASN A 382 4.63 31.10 21.77
CA ASN A 382 5.21 32.23 22.50
C ASN A 382 6.75 32.30 22.39
N PHE A 383 7.34 31.54 21.46
CA PHE A 383 8.78 31.50 21.27
C PHE A 383 9.34 32.90 20.87
N ASP A 384 10.27 33.42 21.68
CA ASP A 384 11.02 34.64 21.37
C ASP A 384 12.41 34.24 20.77
N PRO A 385 12.63 34.42 19.46
CA PRO A 385 13.93 34.13 18.83
C PRO A 385 15.07 35.02 19.36
N ASN A 386 14.78 36.07 20.12
CA ASN A 386 15.77 36.94 20.75
C ASN A 386 16.05 36.55 22.22
N ALA A 387 15.40 35.54 22.72
CA ALA A 387 15.68 35.04 24.06
C ALA A 387 17.15 34.63 24.21
N ILE A 388 17.75 35.01 25.36
CA ILE A 388 19.18 34.79 25.61
C ILE A 388 19.47 33.34 26.02
N PHE A 389 18.47 32.58 26.46
CA PHE A 389 18.62 31.22 26.97
C PHE A 389 17.94 30.23 26.04
N ALA A 390 18.66 29.13 25.76
CA ALA A 390 18.08 27.95 25.08
C ALA A 390 17.15 27.21 26.04
N ASP A 391 16.03 26.72 25.53
CA ASP A 391 15.13 25.87 26.30
C ASP A 391 15.59 24.38 26.17
N GLU A 392 16.24 23.87 27.21
CA GLU A 392 16.71 22.50 27.26
C GLU A 392 15.57 21.47 27.41
N THR A 393 14.41 21.92 27.90
CA THR A 393 13.32 21.00 28.23
C THR A 393 12.73 20.29 27.01
N VAL A 394 12.69 20.93 25.85
CA VAL A 394 12.17 20.34 24.60
C VAL A 394 13.11 19.27 24.07
N LEU A 395 14.42 19.51 24.12
CA LEU A 395 15.43 18.53 23.70
C LEU A 395 15.42 17.29 24.62
N GLU A 396 15.32 17.50 25.92
CA GLU A 396 15.24 16.41 26.90
C GLU A 396 13.98 15.57 26.72
N LYS A 397 12.86 16.22 26.45
CA LYS A 397 11.56 15.57 26.30
C LYS A 397 11.48 14.65 25.07
N PHE A 398 11.92 15.12 23.91
CA PHE A 398 11.83 14.36 22.65
C PHE A 398 13.07 13.51 22.39
N GLY A 399 14.21 13.94 22.88
CA GLY A 399 15.49 13.31 22.60
C GLY A 399 16.04 13.66 21.21
N LYS A 400 17.34 13.66 21.11
CA LYS A 400 18.10 14.03 19.91
C LYS A 400 17.76 13.14 18.69
N SER A 401 17.66 11.84 18.88
CA SER A 401 17.36 10.90 17.79
C SER A 401 16.00 11.17 17.18
N THR A 402 14.99 11.46 17.99
CA THR A 402 13.62 11.76 17.51
C THR A 402 13.60 13.03 16.66
N ILE A 403 14.30 14.09 17.11
CA ILE A 403 14.40 15.33 16.37
C ILE A 403 15.10 15.10 15.03
N LEU A 404 16.25 14.42 15.05
CA LEU A 404 17.03 14.14 13.85
C LEU A 404 16.24 13.31 12.82
N GLU A 405 15.61 12.23 13.24
CA GLU A 405 14.83 11.36 12.36
C GLU A 405 13.60 12.08 11.79
N THR A 406 12.92 12.89 12.61
CA THR A 406 11.80 13.72 12.15
C THR A 406 12.24 14.68 11.05
N TRP A 407 13.41 15.30 11.19
CA TRP A 407 13.91 16.23 10.19
C TRP A 407 14.44 15.53 8.92
N LEU A 408 15.06 14.38 9.05
CA LEU A 408 15.43 13.58 7.88
C LEU A 408 14.20 13.21 7.02
N VAL A 409 13.10 12.85 7.66
CA VAL A 409 11.83 12.58 6.96
C VAL A 409 11.26 13.85 6.33
N ARG A 410 11.24 14.97 7.08
CA ARG A 410 10.78 16.28 6.59
C ARG A 410 11.57 16.78 5.39
N ASP A 411 12.88 16.52 5.36
CA ASP A 411 13.77 16.90 4.26
C ASP A 411 13.71 15.93 3.06
N GLY A 412 12.80 14.97 3.09
CA GLY A 412 12.50 14.06 1.98
C GLY A 412 13.42 12.84 1.89
N TYR A 413 14.29 12.61 2.87
CA TYR A 413 15.20 11.45 2.87
C TYR A 413 14.51 10.14 3.30
N GLY A 414 13.31 10.24 3.86
CA GLY A 414 12.48 9.10 4.25
C GLY A 414 12.97 8.37 5.50
N PHE A 415 12.18 7.39 5.94
CA PHE A 415 12.42 6.65 7.20
C PHE A 415 13.66 5.75 7.19
N GLY A 416 14.22 5.44 6.03
CA GLY A 416 15.42 4.62 5.88
C GLY A 416 16.73 5.39 6.08
N ALA A 417 16.70 6.71 6.07
CA ALA A 417 17.89 7.53 6.16
C ALA A 417 18.52 7.45 7.56
N SER A 418 19.85 7.45 7.61
CA SER A 418 20.63 7.51 8.85
C SER A 418 21.79 8.50 8.63
N ALA A 419 21.77 9.59 9.38
CA ALA A 419 22.81 10.60 9.26
C ALA A 419 24.12 10.13 9.92
N ASN A 420 25.24 10.52 9.31
CA ASN A 420 26.57 10.23 9.82
C ASN A 420 26.97 11.26 10.88
N GLU A 421 27.57 10.80 11.95
CA GLU A 421 28.14 11.70 12.96
C GLU A 421 29.36 12.48 12.42
N VAL A 422 29.35 13.78 12.64
CA VAL A 422 30.45 14.69 12.34
C VAL A 422 30.97 15.26 13.66
N LYS A 423 32.09 14.72 14.11
CA LYS A 423 32.79 15.22 15.33
C LYS A 423 33.48 16.52 15.04
N LEU A 424 33.14 17.56 15.79
CA LEU A 424 33.86 18.85 15.83
C LEU A 424 34.81 18.88 17.03
N ASP A 425 34.96 20.01 17.73
CA ASP A 425 35.78 20.06 18.95
C ASP A 425 35.12 19.28 20.09
N ASN A 426 34.08 19.83 20.69
CA ASN A 426 33.30 19.19 21.75
C ASN A 426 31.86 18.87 21.29
N TYR A 427 31.48 19.22 20.09
CA TYR A 427 30.13 19.11 19.54
C TYR A 427 30.02 17.98 18.51
N THR A 428 28.88 17.34 18.45
CA THR A 428 28.57 16.33 17.43
C THR A 428 27.45 16.85 16.54
N ALA A 429 27.75 17.08 15.28
CA ALA A 429 26.77 17.36 14.25
C ALA A 429 26.40 16.08 13.48
N TYR A 430 25.32 16.12 12.73
CA TYR A 430 24.82 14.97 11.95
C TYR A 430 24.71 15.36 10.47
N HIS A 431 25.35 14.63 9.60
CA HIS A 431 25.38 14.91 8.16
C HIS A 431 24.67 13.83 7.35
N TYR A 432 23.81 14.27 6.46
CA TYR A 432 23.19 13.41 5.46
C TYR A 432 23.01 14.19 4.16
N ASP A 433 23.62 13.73 3.07
CA ASP A 433 23.58 14.33 1.74
C ASP A 433 23.85 15.86 1.80
N LYS A 434 22.86 16.68 1.51
CA LYS A 434 22.97 18.15 1.48
C LYS A 434 22.69 18.84 2.79
N HIS A 435 22.36 18.11 3.86
CA HIS A 435 21.97 18.67 5.14
C HIS A 435 22.97 18.33 6.25
N LEU A 436 23.26 19.33 7.07
CA LEU A 436 24.00 19.21 8.32
C LEU A 436 23.09 19.65 9.47
N TYR A 437 22.84 18.79 10.42
CA TYR A 437 21.96 19.01 11.55
C TYR A 437 22.76 19.29 12.82
N LEU A 438 22.47 20.40 13.47
CA LEU A 438 23.01 20.83 14.75
C LEU A 438 21.89 20.86 15.78
N ILE A 439 21.83 19.86 16.65
CA ILE A 439 20.69 19.64 17.55
C ILE A 439 21.05 19.91 19.00
N ASP A 440 22.28 19.54 19.42
CA ASP A 440 22.72 19.64 20.79
C ASP A 440 22.90 21.10 21.26
N VAL A 441 22.93 21.29 22.57
CA VAL A 441 23.32 22.54 23.23
C VAL A 441 24.85 22.73 23.17
N GLU A 442 25.31 23.89 23.62
CA GLU A 442 26.74 24.21 23.83
C GLU A 442 27.62 24.25 22.58
N PHE A 443 27.06 24.64 21.44
CA PHE A 443 27.86 24.92 20.23
C PHE A 443 28.77 26.12 20.45
N THR A 444 30.07 25.98 20.22
CA THR A 444 31.09 27.00 20.52
C THR A 444 31.80 27.54 19.27
N GLU A 445 32.61 28.63 19.44
CA GLU A 445 33.47 29.17 18.38
C GLU A 445 34.51 28.13 17.91
N LYS A 446 34.99 27.23 18.78
CA LYS A 446 35.93 26.18 18.39
C LYS A 446 35.29 25.13 17.50
N ASP A 447 34.02 24.78 17.80
CA ASP A 447 33.25 23.84 16.97
C ASP A 447 33.00 24.44 15.59
N LEU A 448 32.67 25.75 15.53
CA LEU A 448 32.55 26.47 14.25
C LEU A 448 33.85 26.49 13.46
N ALA A 449 34.99 26.76 14.10
CA ALA A 449 36.30 26.73 13.44
C ALA A 449 36.57 25.34 12.85
N LYS A 450 36.31 24.27 13.60
CA LYS A 450 36.45 22.90 13.11
C LYS A 450 35.47 22.55 11.97
N LEU A 451 34.29 23.09 12.01
CA LEU A 451 33.31 22.94 10.92
C LEU A 451 33.82 23.60 9.63
N ILE A 452 34.36 24.83 9.73
CA ILE A 452 34.95 25.56 8.61
C ILE A 452 36.18 24.84 8.07
N ASP A 453 37.07 24.36 8.96
CA ASP A 453 38.22 23.57 8.58
C ASP A 453 37.81 22.33 7.76
N ARG A 454 36.73 21.66 8.15
CA ARG A 454 36.25 20.48 7.46
C ARG A 454 35.68 20.80 6.06
N TYR A 455 34.90 21.88 5.94
CA TYR A 455 34.47 22.36 4.62
C TYR A 455 35.62 22.66 3.68
N ASN A 456 36.73 23.17 4.22
CA ASN A 456 37.91 23.50 3.40
C ASN A 456 38.76 22.28 3.06
N ALA A 457 38.91 21.34 4.00
CA ALA A 457 39.79 20.18 3.87
C ALA A 457 39.17 19.01 3.10
N ASP A 458 37.85 18.82 3.15
CA ASP A 458 37.16 17.68 2.58
C ASP A 458 36.23 18.14 1.43
N ALA A 459 36.61 17.82 0.21
CA ALA A 459 35.82 18.18 -0.97
C ALA A 459 34.47 17.43 -1.04
N ALA A 460 34.36 16.26 -0.40
CA ALA A 460 33.14 15.48 -0.36
C ALA A 460 32.18 15.98 0.72
N PHE A 461 32.67 16.75 1.71
CA PHE A 461 31.86 17.37 2.73
C PHE A 461 31.38 18.75 2.26
N CYS A 462 30.20 18.80 1.65
CA CYS A 462 29.63 20.04 1.09
C CYS A 462 28.13 20.19 1.37
N PRO A 463 27.68 20.09 2.63
CA PRO A 463 26.29 20.35 2.95
C PRO A 463 25.86 21.77 2.56
N GLU A 464 24.75 21.89 1.86
CA GLU A 464 24.19 23.17 1.38
C GLU A 464 23.25 23.80 2.43
N ASN A 465 22.72 23.00 3.36
CA ASN A 465 21.78 23.42 4.39
C ASN A 465 22.34 23.06 5.77
N ILE A 466 22.49 24.04 6.63
CA ILE A 466 22.76 23.82 8.05
C ILE A 466 21.44 24.04 8.80
N VAL A 467 20.91 22.96 9.34
CA VAL A 467 19.66 22.96 10.11
C VAL A 467 19.99 23.02 11.59
N ILE A 468 19.50 24.00 12.29
CA ILE A 468 19.76 24.19 13.73
C ILE A 468 18.48 24.02 14.53
N PHE A 469 18.57 23.39 15.69
CA PHE A 469 17.47 23.29 16.63
C PHE A 469 17.38 24.58 17.44
N GLY A 470 16.34 25.35 17.19
CA GLY A 470 16.22 26.72 17.74
C GLY A 470 16.23 26.77 19.25
N TYR A 471 15.73 25.72 19.94
CA TYR A 471 15.77 25.63 21.39
C TYR A 471 17.17 25.33 21.98
N SER A 472 18.09 24.83 21.17
CA SER A 472 19.48 24.56 21.60
C SER A 472 20.45 25.69 21.28
N PHE A 473 20.03 26.70 20.52
CA PHE A 473 20.89 27.77 20.05
C PHE A 473 20.42 29.14 20.52
N THR A 474 21.32 29.87 21.12
CA THR A 474 21.11 31.32 21.43
C THR A 474 21.20 32.15 20.13
N PHE A 475 20.62 33.35 20.18
CA PHE A 475 20.74 34.34 19.10
C PHE A 475 22.21 34.61 18.73
N THR A 476 23.09 34.71 19.72
CA THR A 476 24.53 34.95 19.49
C THR A 476 25.18 33.80 18.72
N GLN A 477 24.87 32.55 19.05
CA GLN A 477 25.39 31.37 18.35
C GLN A 477 24.85 31.28 16.92
N THR A 478 23.58 31.59 16.72
CA THR A 478 22.97 31.62 15.38
C THR A 478 23.62 32.72 14.50
N GLU A 479 23.82 33.91 15.03
CA GLU A 479 24.49 34.99 14.31
C GLU A 479 25.98 34.70 14.06
N MET A 480 26.65 34.03 14.97
CA MET A 480 28.01 33.57 14.80
C MET A 480 28.10 32.60 13.60
N LEU A 481 27.20 31.60 13.52
CA LEU A 481 27.09 30.70 12.38
C LEU A 481 26.83 31.48 11.08
N ARG A 482 25.83 32.37 11.05
CA ARG A 482 25.49 33.14 9.85
C ARG A 482 26.64 33.98 9.34
N LYS A 483 27.34 34.72 10.20
CA LYS A 483 28.42 35.60 9.81
C LYS A 483 29.63 34.83 9.27
N ASN A 484 29.96 33.70 9.87
CA ASN A 484 31.13 32.94 9.51
C ASN A 484 30.93 31.99 8.31
N THR A 485 29.69 31.54 8.07
CA THR A 485 29.35 30.77 6.87
C THR A 485 29.36 31.62 5.59
N ILE A 486 29.21 32.96 5.72
CA ILE A 486 29.40 33.88 4.58
C ILE A 486 30.81 33.74 3.99
N VAL A 487 31.83 33.51 4.81
CA VAL A 487 33.21 33.30 4.36
C VAL A 487 33.36 32.08 3.45
N LEU A 488 32.55 31.04 3.67
CA LEU A 488 32.53 29.86 2.82
C LEU A 488 31.86 30.10 1.46
N ARG A 489 31.06 31.18 1.33
CA ARG A 489 30.46 31.61 0.04
C ARG A 489 31.48 32.29 -0.89
N ASP A 490 32.42 33.03 -0.32
CA ASP A 490 33.37 33.84 -1.05
C ASP A 490 34.66 33.07 -1.39
N GLY A 491 34.79 31.80 -0.97
CA GLY A 491 35.91 30.93 -1.27
C GLY A 491 35.81 30.27 -2.65
N ASP A 492 36.89 29.58 -3.06
CA ASP A 492 37.02 28.90 -4.36
C ASP A 492 35.87 27.91 -4.67
N LYS A 493 35.10 27.47 -3.68
CA LYS A 493 33.97 26.52 -3.82
C LYS A 493 32.63 27.19 -4.11
N ASN A 494 32.46 28.50 -3.97
CA ASN A 494 31.20 29.26 -4.18
C ASN A 494 29.97 28.60 -3.57
N LEU A 495 30.09 28.11 -2.31
CA LEU A 495 29.04 27.36 -1.62
C LEU A 495 27.95 28.30 -1.14
N LYS A 496 26.72 28.09 -1.61
CA LYS A 496 25.51 28.75 -1.06
C LYS A 496 25.04 27.95 0.15
N ILE A 497 25.54 28.28 1.34
CA ILE A 497 25.07 27.63 2.58
C ILE A 497 23.83 28.37 3.10
N ASN A 498 22.75 27.65 3.26
CA ASN A 498 21.55 28.14 3.90
C ASN A 498 21.54 27.73 5.39
N ILE A 499 21.09 28.62 6.27
CA ILE A 499 20.87 28.29 7.68
C ILE A 499 19.38 28.28 7.93
N ASP A 500 18.85 27.13 8.30
CA ASP A 500 17.46 26.88 8.61
C ASP A 500 17.32 26.63 10.12
N VAL A 501 16.52 27.48 10.77
CA VAL A 501 16.24 27.36 12.21
C VAL A 501 14.89 26.70 12.38
N ARG A 502 14.87 25.55 13.05
CA ARG A 502 13.67 24.75 13.30
C ARG A 502 13.39 24.59 14.78
N TYR A 503 12.11 24.59 15.11
CA TYR A 503 11.60 24.43 16.47
C TYR A 503 10.72 23.21 16.57
#